data_a873aa2ed475381810b0ba37e78321a9
#
_entry.id   a873aa2ed475381810b0ba37e78321a9
#
_cell.length_a   1.000
_cell.length_b   1.000
_cell.length_c   1.000
_cell.angle_alpha   90.00
_cell.angle_beta   90.00
_cell.angle_gamma   90.00
#
_symmetry.space_group_name_H-M   'P 1'
#
loop_
_entity.id
_entity.type
_entity.pdbx_description
1 polymer ?
#
loop_
_entity_poly.entity_id
_entity_poly.type
_entity_poly.pdbx_seq_one_letter_code
_entity_poly.pdbx_strand_id
1 'polypeptide(L)'
;MDQTGIVLDVLVQRRRDEQAAKRLLRKLLKKQIRPPRVMITDKLASYGAAKREVMPGIEHRQHKGLNNRAENSHQPTRRRERQMKQFKSAGQAQRFLSAHDQINNLFHLRRDHLTAAKHRASRTQTFRVWAEISSAITAA
;
A
#
# COMPACT_ATOMS: atom_id res chain seq x y z
N MET A 1 3.25 3.04 -0.28
CA MET A 1 3.99 1.90 -0.87
C MET A 1 5.48 2.11 -0.73
N ASP A 2 6.25 1.05 -0.81
CA ASP A 2 7.70 1.10 -0.78
C ASP A 2 8.33 1.23 -2.19
N GLN A 3 9.67 1.20 -2.25
CA GLN A 3 10.44 1.28 -3.49
C GLN A 3 10.22 0.08 -4.42
N THR A 4 9.72 -1.04 -3.91
CA THR A 4 9.46 -2.27 -4.69
C THR A 4 8.03 -2.31 -5.23
N GLY A 5 7.17 -1.36 -4.87
CA GLY A 5 5.78 -1.29 -5.29
C GLY A 5 4.80 -1.97 -4.32
N ILE A 6 5.30 -2.49 -3.20
CA ILE A 6 4.47 -3.13 -2.18
C ILE A 6 3.70 -2.07 -1.39
N VAL A 7 2.40 -2.23 -1.27
CA VAL A 7 1.55 -1.37 -0.45
C VAL A 7 1.81 -1.67 1.02
N LEU A 8 2.33 -0.69 1.76
CA LEU A 8 2.71 -0.86 3.17
C LEU A 8 1.51 -0.83 4.10
N ASP A 9 0.60 0.09 3.88
CA ASP A 9 -0.64 0.23 4.64
C ASP A 9 -1.62 1.17 3.94
N VAL A 10 -2.87 1.09 4.37
CA VAL A 10 -3.98 1.95 3.94
C VAL A 10 -4.72 2.48 5.16
N LEU A 11 -5.11 3.74 5.08
CA LEU A 11 -5.96 4.37 6.08
C LEU A 11 -7.06 5.19 5.39
N VAL A 12 -8.29 4.71 5.49
CA VAL A 12 -9.46 5.43 4.98
C VAL A 12 -9.82 6.55 5.96
N GLN A 13 -9.86 7.77 5.47
CA GLN A 13 -10.14 8.97 6.27
C GLN A 13 -11.22 9.81 5.61
N ARG A 14 -12.04 10.45 6.43
CA ARG A 14 -13.12 11.31 5.96
C ARG A 14 -12.58 12.59 5.29
N ARG A 15 -11.45 13.10 5.75
CA ARG A 15 -10.82 14.31 5.21
C ARG A 15 -9.34 14.04 4.89
N ARG A 16 -8.82 14.74 3.89
CA ARG A 16 -7.38 14.71 3.50
C ARG A 16 -6.65 15.89 4.13
N ASP A 17 -6.69 15.96 5.45
CA ASP A 17 -6.05 17.02 6.24
C ASP A 17 -4.71 16.55 6.84
N GLU A 18 -4.04 17.45 7.52
CA GLU A 18 -2.76 17.19 8.20
C GLU A 18 -2.90 16.10 9.28
N GLN A 19 -4.02 16.08 10.01
CA GLN A 19 -4.24 15.09 11.06
C GLN A 19 -4.40 13.66 10.47
N ALA A 20 -5.07 13.55 9.32
CA ALA A 20 -5.17 12.28 8.61
C ALA A 20 -3.78 11.81 8.12
N ALA A 21 -2.96 12.72 7.59
CA ALA A 21 -1.59 12.43 7.18
C ALA A 21 -0.73 11.99 8.37
N LYS A 22 -0.80 12.69 9.51
CA LYS A 22 -0.08 12.31 10.75
C LYS A 22 -0.48 10.92 11.23
N ARG A 23 -1.78 10.59 11.26
CA ARG A 23 -2.26 9.25 11.63
C ARG A 23 -1.70 8.15 10.73
N LEU A 24 -1.71 8.37 9.41
CA LEU A 24 -1.14 7.42 8.45
C LEU A 24 0.37 7.25 8.67
N LEU A 25 1.13 8.33 8.79
CA LEU A 25 2.57 8.27 8.97
C LEU A 25 2.96 7.59 10.30
N ARG A 26 2.27 7.89 11.39
CA ARG A 26 2.48 7.21 12.69
C ARG A 26 2.15 5.73 12.62
N LYS A 27 1.06 5.35 11.92
CA LYS A 27 0.68 3.96 11.69
C LYS A 27 1.76 3.21 10.90
N LEU A 28 2.29 3.83 9.85
CA LEU A 28 3.37 3.27 9.04
C LEU A 28 4.66 3.07 9.88
N LEU A 29 5.07 4.07 10.64
CA LEU A 29 6.28 3.98 11.47
C LEU A 29 6.18 2.88 12.54
N LYS A 30 5.00 2.66 13.13
CA LYS A 30 4.79 1.57 14.09
C LYS A 30 4.98 0.18 13.48
N LYS A 31 4.71 0.02 12.18
CA LYS A 31 4.86 -1.25 11.47
C LYS A 31 6.26 -1.47 10.90
N GLN A 32 6.97 -0.40 10.64
CA GLN A 32 8.31 -0.46 10.04
C GLN A 32 9.39 -0.49 11.13
N ILE A 33 10.31 -1.43 11.01
CA ILE A 33 11.45 -1.54 11.96
C ILE A 33 12.38 -0.33 11.85
N ARG A 34 12.45 0.28 10.66
CA ARG A 34 13.30 1.44 10.39
C ARG A 34 12.52 2.52 9.62
N PRO A 35 12.73 3.80 9.94
CA PRO A 35 12.14 4.88 9.17
C PRO A 35 12.72 4.89 7.74
N PRO A 36 11.95 5.31 6.72
CA PRO A 36 12.44 5.47 5.36
C PRO A 36 13.47 6.59 5.29
N ARG A 37 14.42 6.50 4.37
CA ARG A 37 15.37 7.61 4.11
C ARG A 37 14.72 8.75 3.34
N VAL A 38 13.81 8.41 2.43
CA VAL A 38 13.13 9.36 1.54
C VAL A 38 11.64 9.07 1.56
N MET A 39 10.84 10.12 1.69
CA MET A 39 9.40 10.09 1.49
C MET A 39 9.05 10.84 0.21
N ILE A 40 8.30 10.20 -0.67
CA ILE A 40 7.79 10.80 -1.91
C ILE A 40 6.28 10.97 -1.79
N THR A 41 5.78 12.17 -2.07
CA THR A 41 4.33 12.45 -2.11
C THR A 41 3.98 13.29 -3.32
N ASP A 42 2.69 13.42 -3.59
CA ASP A 42 2.17 14.49 -4.41
C ASP A 42 2.43 15.87 -3.73
N LYS A 43 1.99 16.93 -4.37
CA LYS A 43 2.17 18.30 -3.85
C LYS A 43 1.17 18.69 -2.75
N LEU A 44 0.48 17.73 -2.12
CA LEU A 44 -0.50 18.01 -1.07
C LEU A 44 0.19 18.53 0.20
N ALA A 45 -0.10 19.76 0.58
CA ALA A 45 0.55 20.47 1.69
C ALA A 45 0.44 19.74 3.05
N SER A 46 -0.66 18.99 3.27
CA SER A 46 -0.89 18.23 4.50
C SER A 46 0.21 17.19 4.78
N TYR A 47 0.80 16.58 3.76
CA TYR A 47 1.92 15.64 3.94
C TYR A 47 3.22 16.35 4.34
N GLY A 48 3.46 17.54 3.80
CA GLY A 48 4.62 18.35 4.19
C GLY A 48 4.58 18.76 5.66
N ALA A 49 3.41 19.23 6.13
CA ALA A 49 3.19 19.60 7.53
C ALA A 49 3.32 18.37 8.46
N ALA A 50 2.62 17.28 8.14
CA ALA A 50 2.66 16.06 8.92
C ALA A 50 4.08 15.45 9.01
N LYS A 51 4.86 15.50 7.92
CA LYS A 51 6.23 15.00 7.88
C LYS A 51 7.15 15.78 8.82
N ARG A 52 7.05 17.12 8.85
CA ARG A 52 7.90 17.94 9.73
C ARG A 52 7.74 17.57 11.19
N GLU A 53 6.55 17.19 11.62
CA GLU A 53 6.30 16.79 13.00
C GLU A 53 6.63 15.32 13.27
N VAL A 54 6.22 14.41 12.40
CA VAL A 54 6.29 12.95 12.64
C VAL A 54 7.66 12.37 12.26
N MET A 55 8.32 12.95 11.26
CA MET A 55 9.56 12.44 10.68
C MET A 55 10.50 13.60 10.27
N PRO A 56 10.98 14.43 11.19
CA PRO A 56 11.74 15.66 10.87
C PRO A 56 13.02 15.38 10.07
N GLY A 57 13.74 14.31 10.35
CA GLY A 57 15.02 13.97 9.72
C GLY A 57 14.94 13.29 8.36
N ILE A 58 13.75 13.04 7.81
CA ILE A 58 13.59 12.31 6.55
C ILE A 58 13.54 13.29 5.36
N GLU A 59 14.22 12.95 4.28
CA GLU A 59 14.13 13.71 3.02
C GLU A 59 12.70 13.60 2.45
N HIS A 60 12.13 14.73 2.06
CA HIS A 60 10.79 14.78 1.46
C HIS A 60 10.85 15.33 0.04
N ARG A 61 10.47 14.49 -0.93
CA ARG A 61 10.38 14.87 -2.34
C ARG A 61 8.91 15.01 -2.73
N GLN A 62 8.52 16.24 -3.02
CA GLN A 62 7.16 16.59 -3.48
C GLN A 62 7.16 16.73 -4.99
N HIS A 63 6.88 15.66 -5.72
CA HIS A 63 6.90 15.69 -7.17
C HIS A 63 5.83 14.78 -7.77
N LYS A 64 4.95 15.33 -8.62
CA LYS A 64 3.84 14.58 -9.23
C LYS A 64 4.34 13.36 -10.01
N GLY A 65 5.36 13.52 -10.86
CA GLY A 65 5.90 12.43 -11.67
C GLY A 65 6.54 11.29 -10.85
N LEU A 66 7.17 11.60 -9.72
CA LEU A 66 7.74 10.58 -8.83
C LEU A 66 6.66 9.80 -8.08
N ASN A 67 5.44 10.35 -7.96
CA ASN A 67 4.30 9.70 -7.31
C ASN A 67 3.50 8.76 -8.23
N ASN A 68 3.80 8.70 -9.52
CA ASN A 68 3.06 7.87 -10.50
C ASN A 68 2.97 6.40 -10.10
N ARG A 69 4.01 5.87 -9.47
CA ARG A 69 4.00 4.49 -8.97
C ARG A 69 2.93 4.27 -7.91
N ALA A 70 2.76 5.22 -6.99
CA ALA A 70 1.73 5.17 -5.97
C ALA A 70 0.34 5.31 -6.60
N GLU A 71 0.16 6.16 -7.59
CA GLU A 71 -1.10 6.30 -8.32
C GLU A 71 -1.47 5.00 -9.06
N ASN A 72 -0.50 4.35 -9.71
CA ASN A 72 -0.71 3.08 -10.40
C ASN A 72 -1.08 1.94 -9.44
N SER A 73 -0.57 1.94 -8.20
CA SER A 73 -0.91 0.94 -7.19
C SER A 73 -2.39 0.95 -6.80
N HIS A 74 -3.09 2.06 -7.02
CA HIS A 74 -4.53 2.16 -6.76
C HIS A 74 -5.41 1.62 -7.89
N GLN A 75 -4.87 1.35 -9.07
CA GLN A 75 -5.67 0.89 -10.22
C GLN A 75 -6.41 -0.43 -9.96
N PRO A 76 -5.79 -1.50 -9.40
CA PRO A 76 -6.50 -2.73 -9.08
C PRO A 76 -7.69 -2.51 -8.14
N THR A 77 -7.49 -1.69 -7.11
CA THR A 77 -8.53 -1.31 -6.15
C THR A 77 -9.67 -0.56 -6.81
N ARG A 78 -9.38 0.42 -7.66
CA ARG A 78 -10.42 1.20 -8.39
C ARG A 78 -11.23 0.33 -9.36
N ARG A 79 -10.60 -0.67 -9.98
CA ARG A 79 -11.32 -1.64 -10.82
C ARG A 79 -12.30 -2.44 -9.99
N ARG A 80 -11.87 -2.94 -8.84
CA ARG A 80 -12.71 -3.73 -7.94
C ARG A 80 -13.84 -2.91 -7.34
N GLU A 81 -13.56 -1.70 -6.89
CA GLU A 81 -14.56 -0.76 -6.40
C GLU A 81 -15.67 -0.51 -7.44
N ARG A 82 -15.32 -0.29 -8.70
CA ARG A 82 -16.31 -0.14 -9.79
C ARG A 82 -17.15 -1.39 -10.01
N GLN A 83 -16.53 -2.59 -9.98
CA GLN A 83 -17.26 -3.86 -10.10
C GLN A 83 -18.21 -4.09 -8.93
N MET A 84 -17.85 -3.65 -7.73
CA MET A 84 -18.68 -3.74 -6.52
C MET A 84 -19.72 -2.60 -6.40
N LYS A 85 -19.83 -1.72 -7.39
CA LYS A 85 -20.72 -0.54 -7.38
C LYS A 85 -20.51 0.35 -6.15
N GLN A 86 -19.26 0.66 -5.84
CA GLN A 86 -18.77 1.49 -4.73
C GLN A 86 -18.86 0.81 -3.34
N PHE A 87 -18.19 1.44 -2.37
CA PHE A 87 -18.28 1.03 -0.97
C PHE A 87 -19.45 1.70 -0.28
N LYS A 88 -20.21 0.93 0.50
CA LYS A 88 -21.37 1.44 1.25
C LYS A 88 -21.00 2.27 2.48
N SER A 89 -19.78 2.12 2.99
CA SER A 89 -19.28 2.85 4.15
C SER A 89 -17.75 2.91 4.18
N ALA A 90 -17.21 3.88 4.93
CA ALA A 90 -15.77 4.00 5.17
C ALA A 90 -15.20 2.75 5.89
N GLY A 91 -15.96 2.15 6.79
CA GLY A 91 -15.58 0.92 7.48
C GLY A 91 -15.49 -0.28 6.53
N GLN A 92 -16.43 -0.41 5.59
CA GLN A 92 -16.36 -1.43 4.54
C GLN A 92 -15.14 -1.20 3.64
N ALA A 93 -14.91 0.03 3.20
CA ALA A 93 -13.75 0.39 2.41
C ALA A 93 -12.43 0.04 3.14
N GLN A 94 -12.31 0.38 4.43
CA GLN A 94 -11.11 0.09 5.22
C GLN A 94 -10.85 -1.42 5.32
N ARG A 95 -11.87 -2.23 5.64
CA ARG A 95 -11.73 -3.70 5.72
C ARG A 95 -11.33 -4.30 4.39
N PHE A 96 -12.03 -3.90 3.32
CA PHE A 96 -11.71 -4.38 1.97
C PHE A 96 -10.28 -4.04 1.58
N LEU A 97 -9.85 -2.79 1.70
CA LEU A 97 -8.52 -2.33 1.30
C LEU A 97 -7.42 -3.01 2.12
N SER A 98 -7.65 -3.20 3.42
CA SER A 98 -6.68 -3.88 4.30
C SER A 98 -6.40 -5.32 3.86
N ALA A 99 -7.41 -6.04 3.37
CA ALA A 99 -7.25 -7.42 2.86
C ALA A 99 -6.77 -7.42 1.40
N HIS A 100 -7.42 -6.65 0.54
CA HIS A 100 -7.16 -6.62 -0.90
C HIS A 100 -5.73 -6.20 -1.24
N ASP A 101 -5.18 -5.22 -0.54
CA ASP A 101 -3.82 -4.77 -0.79
C ASP A 101 -2.78 -5.80 -0.34
N GLN A 102 -3.03 -6.55 0.73
CA GLN A 102 -2.17 -7.67 1.14
C GLN A 102 -2.19 -8.82 0.12
N ILE A 103 -3.36 -9.15 -0.39
CA ILE A 103 -3.51 -10.16 -1.46
C ILE A 103 -2.78 -9.69 -2.73
N ASN A 104 -2.97 -8.43 -3.13
CA ASN A 104 -2.25 -7.87 -4.27
C ASN A 104 -0.74 -7.90 -4.07
N ASN A 105 -0.25 -7.57 -2.88
CA ASN A 105 1.18 -7.66 -2.56
C ASN A 105 1.72 -9.08 -2.73
N LEU A 106 0.98 -10.08 -2.29
CA LEU A 106 1.38 -11.49 -2.42
C LEU A 106 1.56 -11.90 -3.90
N PHE A 107 0.69 -11.40 -4.79
CA PHE A 107 0.73 -11.69 -6.23
C PHE A 107 1.52 -10.67 -7.06
N HIS A 108 2.06 -9.62 -6.43
CA HIS A 108 2.84 -8.58 -7.10
C HIS A 108 4.29 -9.02 -7.34
N LEU A 109 4.48 -9.90 -8.33
CA LEU A 109 5.81 -10.37 -8.73
C LEU A 109 6.44 -9.41 -9.73
N ARG A 110 7.59 -8.85 -9.40
CA ARG A 110 8.33 -7.96 -10.29
C ARG A 110 9.00 -8.76 -11.41
N ARG A 111 8.55 -8.55 -12.66
CA ARG A 111 9.10 -9.24 -13.84
C ARG A 111 10.46 -8.66 -14.29
N ASP A 112 10.66 -7.38 -14.07
CA ASP A 112 11.77 -6.58 -14.57
C ASP A 112 13.15 -6.96 -13.98
N HIS A 113 13.20 -7.74 -12.91
CA HIS A 113 14.43 -8.20 -12.24
C HIS A 113 14.54 -9.71 -12.12
N LEU A 114 13.67 -10.47 -12.78
CA LEU A 114 13.63 -11.93 -12.66
C LEU A 114 13.75 -12.60 -14.02
N THR A 115 14.55 -13.68 -14.08
CA THR A 115 14.51 -14.59 -15.22
C THR A 115 13.14 -15.29 -15.29
N ALA A 116 12.77 -15.78 -16.46
CA ALA A 116 11.50 -16.49 -16.66
C ALA A 116 11.37 -17.71 -15.71
N ALA A 117 12.46 -18.42 -15.45
CA ALA A 117 12.47 -19.56 -14.52
C ALA A 117 12.22 -19.10 -13.08
N LYS A 118 12.93 -18.06 -12.61
CA LYS A 118 12.73 -17.48 -11.26
C LYS A 118 11.32 -16.93 -11.09
N HIS A 119 10.78 -16.25 -12.12
CA HIS A 119 9.42 -15.75 -12.07
C HIS A 119 8.39 -16.88 -11.92
N ARG A 120 8.54 -17.98 -12.68
CA ARG A 120 7.66 -19.16 -12.53
C ARG A 120 7.76 -19.77 -11.14
N ALA A 121 8.97 -19.96 -10.60
CA ALA A 121 9.18 -20.50 -9.27
C ALA A 121 8.54 -19.61 -8.19
N SER A 122 8.74 -18.29 -8.24
CA SER A 122 8.11 -17.34 -7.33
C SER A 122 6.59 -17.39 -7.41
N ARG A 123 6.03 -17.48 -8.62
CA ARG A 123 4.58 -17.62 -8.83
C ARG A 123 4.04 -18.91 -8.20
N THR A 124 4.72 -20.03 -8.39
CA THR A 124 4.33 -21.30 -7.76
C THR A 124 4.34 -21.17 -6.24
N GLN A 125 5.37 -20.56 -5.68
CA GLN A 125 5.44 -20.31 -4.23
C GLN A 125 4.30 -19.42 -3.73
N THR A 126 3.96 -18.36 -4.46
CA THR A 126 2.82 -17.50 -4.14
C THR A 126 1.51 -18.30 -4.04
N PHE A 127 1.25 -19.19 -5.00
CA PHE A 127 0.05 -20.02 -4.96
C PHE A 127 0.05 -21.03 -3.81
N ARG A 128 1.21 -21.57 -3.42
CA ARG A 128 1.31 -22.43 -2.23
C ARG A 128 0.95 -21.65 -0.96
N VAL A 129 1.54 -20.49 -0.76
CA VAL A 129 1.23 -19.62 0.39
C VAL A 129 -0.26 -19.24 0.40
N TRP A 130 -0.81 -18.93 -0.76
CA TRP A 130 -2.24 -18.64 -0.88
C TRP A 130 -3.12 -19.82 -0.48
N ALA A 131 -2.78 -21.03 -0.92
CA ALA A 131 -3.49 -22.25 -0.55
C ALA A 131 -3.45 -22.51 0.97
N GLU A 132 -2.28 -22.33 1.60
CA GLU A 132 -2.11 -22.45 3.05
C GLU A 132 -3.00 -21.45 3.81
N ILE A 133 -2.99 -20.18 3.41
CA ILE A 133 -3.85 -19.15 4.04
C ILE A 133 -5.33 -19.50 3.86
N SER A 134 -5.73 -19.92 2.66
CA SER A 134 -7.12 -20.24 2.35
C SER A 134 -7.62 -21.46 3.13
N SER A 135 -6.79 -22.50 3.26
CA SER A 135 -7.15 -23.70 4.03
C SER A 135 -7.26 -23.41 5.52
N ALA A 136 -6.38 -22.58 6.07
CA ALA A 136 -6.46 -22.17 7.47
C ALA A 136 -7.75 -21.39 7.81
N ILE A 137 -8.23 -20.56 6.87
CA ILE A 137 -9.49 -19.82 7.04
C ILE A 137 -10.71 -20.76 6.98
N THR A 138 -10.65 -21.82 6.16
CA THR A 138 -11.76 -22.76 6.00
C THR A 138 -11.86 -23.74 7.18
N ALA A 139 -10.77 -23.95 7.92
CA ALA A 139 -10.70 -24.85 9.06
C ALA A 139 -11.04 -24.18 10.41
N ALA A 140 -11.25 -22.87 10.43
CA ALA A 140 -11.61 -22.09 11.62
C ALA A 140 -13.11 -21.76 11.65
#